data_bbf2d4c6bcd41fb8d53bdae4f9d7dbc0
#
_entry.id   bbf2d4c6bcd41fb8d53bdae4f9d7dbc0
#
_cell.length_a   1.000
_cell.length_b   1.000
_cell.length_c   1.000
_cell.angle_alpha   90.00
_cell.angle_beta   90.00
_cell.angle_gamma   90.00
#
_symmetry.space_group_name_H-M   'P 1'
#
loop_
_entity.id
_entity.type
_entity.pdbx_description
1 polymer ?
#
loop_
_entity_poly.entity_id
_entity_poly.type
_entity_poly.pdbx_seq_one_letter_code
_entity_poly.pdbx_strand_id
1 'polypeptide(L)'
;MPEFILGARGHDFGRHDPETLFSSIGQAGFACTQLAFTKAVEGVKSYADVTPALVERARTAAAASGVGIAVDGTYVELSYADEDKRHAEAAKVLSQIPVARALGAGCMGSETTNMAKQPGVTRREAQEALLRSLGEILPACEEQGVLFAVECVYYHAMNTPEAVRMVLDTMASPNLRVICDFANYVGPEAASVDAQRRIWDKVGSWYGDKITAVHFKGQNFQPDGTLYSTSLEDSCVD
;
A
#
# COMPACT_ATOMS: atom_id res chain seq x y z
N MET A 1 16.78 8.16 18.96
CA MET A 1 15.47 8.07 18.29
C MET A 1 15.66 7.16 17.10
N PRO A 2 14.72 6.30 16.71
CA PRO A 2 14.86 5.57 15.46
C PRO A 2 14.97 6.60 14.32
N GLU A 3 15.91 6.38 13.43
CA GLU A 3 16.13 7.21 12.26
C GLU A 3 15.12 6.80 11.19
N PHE A 4 14.25 7.73 10.78
CA PHE A 4 13.30 7.45 9.71
C PHE A 4 14.01 7.54 8.36
N ILE A 5 13.81 6.53 7.52
CA ILE A 5 14.29 6.55 6.14
C ILE A 5 13.24 7.24 5.29
N LEU A 6 13.61 8.38 4.70
CA LEU A 6 12.69 9.15 3.85
C LEU A 6 12.67 8.57 2.44
N GLY A 7 11.47 8.32 1.94
CA GLY A 7 11.21 7.78 0.62
C GLY A 7 10.15 8.54 -0.16
N ALA A 8 10.03 8.21 -1.44
CA ALA A 8 8.98 8.74 -2.30
C ALA A 8 8.32 7.62 -3.09
N ARG A 9 7.09 7.86 -3.59
CA ARG A 9 6.46 6.95 -4.55
C ARG A 9 7.14 7.11 -5.91
N GLY A 10 7.62 6.02 -6.48
CA GLY A 10 8.34 6.06 -7.76
C GLY A 10 7.54 6.72 -8.88
N HIS A 11 6.23 6.51 -8.94
CA HIS A 11 5.38 7.09 -9.98
C HIS A 11 5.12 8.60 -9.85
N ASP A 12 5.51 9.24 -8.75
CA ASP A 12 5.51 10.69 -8.64
C ASP A 12 6.64 11.34 -9.46
N PHE A 13 7.63 10.55 -9.86
CA PHE A 13 8.70 10.94 -10.78
C PHE A 13 8.36 10.73 -12.27
N GLY A 14 7.15 10.24 -12.55
CA GLY A 14 6.71 9.88 -13.89
C GLY A 14 6.98 8.41 -14.23
N ARG A 15 6.85 8.09 -15.54
CA ARG A 15 7.12 6.74 -16.07
C ARG A 15 8.45 6.76 -16.80
N HIS A 16 9.39 5.96 -16.35
CA HIS A 16 10.73 5.89 -16.88
C HIS A 16 11.22 4.42 -16.95
N ASP A 17 12.31 4.18 -17.66
CA ASP A 17 13.09 2.98 -17.46
C ASP A 17 13.66 2.94 -16.04
N PRO A 18 14.02 1.76 -15.51
CA PRO A 18 14.48 1.64 -14.12
C PRO A 18 15.69 2.52 -13.79
N GLU A 19 16.66 2.63 -14.71
CA GLU A 19 17.89 3.37 -14.49
C GLU A 19 17.61 4.87 -14.31
N THR A 20 16.80 5.44 -15.17
CA THR A 20 16.36 6.84 -15.08
C THR A 20 15.51 7.10 -13.85
N LEU A 21 14.56 6.18 -13.54
CA LEU A 21 13.67 6.30 -12.39
C LEU A 21 14.47 6.36 -11.08
N PHE A 22 15.30 5.36 -10.80
CA PHE A 22 16.07 5.31 -9.55
C PHE A 22 17.12 6.40 -9.44
N SER A 23 17.76 6.78 -10.56
CA SER A 23 18.67 7.93 -10.59
C SER A 23 17.96 9.22 -10.18
N SER A 24 16.76 9.47 -10.72
CA SER A 24 15.98 10.67 -10.39
C SER A 24 15.57 10.70 -8.91
N ILE A 25 15.14 9.56 -8.35
CA ILE A 25 14.76 9.43 -6.93
C ILE A 25 15.98 9.72 -6.03
N GLY A 26 17.13 9.12 -6.33
CA GLY A 26 18.36 9.32 -5.57
C GLY A 26 18.88 10.76 -5.65
N GLN A 27 18.84 11.38 -6.84
CA GLN A 27 19.24 12.78 -7.04
C GLN A 27 18.30 13.75 -6.29
N ALA A 28 17.03 13.40 -6.10
CA ALA A 28 16.10 14.17 -5.28
C ALA A 28 16.35 14.00 -3.76
N GLY A 29 17.30 13.16 -3.35
CA GLY A 29 17.69 12.97 -1.97
C GLY A 29 16.89 11.94 -1.19
N PHE A 30 16.06 11.11 -1.86
CA PHE A 30 15.33 10.03 -1.22
C PHE A 30 16.16 8.76 -1.12
N ALA A 31 16.16 8.14 0.06
CA ALA A 31 16.91 6.92 0.33
C ALA A 31 16.12 5.63 0.07
N CYS A 32 14.80 5.74 -0.13
CA CYS A 32 13.97 4.58 -0.51
C CYS A 32 12.77 5.00 -1.37
N THR A 33 12.10 4.01 -1.93
CA THR A 33 10.90 4.23 -2.76
C THR A 33 9.82 3.17 -2.53
N GLN A 34 8.58 3.55 -2.78
CA GLN A 34 7.52 2.60 -3.14
C GLN A 34 7.52 2.45 -4.66
N LEU A 35 7.94 1.29 -5.13
CA LEU A 35 7.94 0.94 -6.54
C LEU A 35 6.61 0.28 -6.92
N ALA A 36 5.90 0.87 -7.87
CA ALA A 36 4.74 0.26 -8.51
C ALA A 36 5.05 0.11 -10.00
N PHE A 37 5.45 -1.09 -10.43
CA PHE A 37 5.90 -1.33 -11.81
C PHE A 37 4.90 -0.82 -12.85
N THR A 38 3.63 -1.14 -12.68
CA THR A 38 2.57 -0.75 -13.63
C THR A 38 2.31 0.76 -13.70
N LYS A 39 2.78 1.52 -12.72
CA LYS A 39 2.60 2.98 -12.65
C LYS A 39 3.87 3.75 -12.98
N ALA A 40 5.04 3.23 -12.56
CA ALA A 40 6.30 3.95 -12.59
C ALA A 40 7.25 3.50 -13.72
N VAL A 41 7.13 2.26 -14.21
CA VAL A 41 8.08 1.73 -15.18
C VAL A 41 7.50 1.79 -16.59
N GLU A 42 8.28 2.36 -17.50
CA GLU A 42 7.91 2.48 -18.90
C GLU A 42 7.76 1.10 -19.57
N GLY A 43 6.75 0.96 -20.42
CA GLY A 43 6.47 -0.29 -21.12
C GLY A 43 5.72 -1.34 -20.30
N VAL A 44 5.62 -1.19 -18.97
CA VAL A 44 4.87 -2.12 -18.09
C VAL A 44 3.41 -1.68 -18.00
N LYS A 45 2.49 -2.47 -18.55
CA LYS A 45 1.04 -2.20 -18.55
C LYS A 45 0.30 -3.12 -17.57
N SER A 46 0.87 -4.27 -17.29
CA SER A 46 0.31 -5.29 -16.40
C SER A 46 1.41 -6.01 -15.64
N TYR A 47 1.05 -6.77 -14.62
CA TYR A 47 2.03 -7.59 -13.88
C TYR A 47 2.67 -8.69 -14.74
N ALA A 48 2.03 -9.11 -15.83
CA ALA A 48 2.61 -10.08 -16.77
C ALA A 48 3.80 -9.51 -17.55
N ASP A 49 3.94 -8.18 -17.62
CA ASP A 49 5.07 -7.51 -18.29
C ASP A 49 6.30 -7.43 -17.37
N VAL A 50 6.17 -7.76 -16.08
CA VAL A 50 7.27 -7.74 -15.10
C VAL A 50 8.10 -9.01 -15.25
N THR A 51 9.08 -8.96 -16.14
CA THR A 51 9.98 -10.09 -16.43
C THR A 51 11.14 -10.18 -15.45
N PRO A 52 11.77 -11.36 -15.26
CA PRO A 52 12.97 -11.49 -14.42
C PRO A 52 14.10 -10.54 -14.83
N ALA A 53 14.28 -10.29 -16.12
CA ALA A 53 15.27 -9.36 -16.63
C ALA A 53 14.96 -7.91 -16.20
N LEU A 54 13.69 -7.50 -16.22
CA LEU A 54 13.28 -6.18 -15.76
C LEU A 54 13.47 -6.02 -14.25
N VAL A 55 13.15 -7.06 -13.47
CA VAL A 55 13.34 -7.09 -12.02
C VAL A 55 14.83 -6.92 -11.68
N GLU A 56 15.72 -7.64 -12.37
CA GLU A 56 17.16 -7.52 -12.16
C GLU A 56 17.70 -6.13 -12.53
N ARG A 57 17.19 -5.53 -13.63
CA ARG A 57 17.53 -4.14 -13.99
C ARG A 57 17.07 -3.16 -12.89
N ALA A 58 15.84 -3.29 -12.41
CA ALA A 58 15.32 -2.44 -11.34
C ALA A 58 16.15 -2.57 -10.05
N ARG A 59 16.48 -3.81 -9.64
CA ARG A 59 17.33 -4.08 -8.48
C ARG A 59 18.71 -3.47 -8.62
N THR A 60 19.33 -3.61 -9.79
CA THR A 60 20.66 -3.06 -10.09
C THR A 60 20.65 -1.53 -10.10
N ALA A 61 19.65 -0.92 -10.74
CA ALA A 61 19.48 0.52 -10.79
C ALA A 61 19.25 1.13 -9.40
N ALA A 62 18.43 0.48 -8.57
CA ALA A 62 18.19 0.86 -7.18
C ALA A 62 19.48 0.87 -6.37
N ALA A 63 20.26 -0.22 -6.45
CA ALA A 63 21.55 -0.34 -5.77
C ALA A 63 22.57 0.71 -6.25
N ALA A 64 22.67 0.95 -7.56
CA ALA A 64 23.57 1.94 -8.15
C ALA A 64 23.23 3.38 -7.72
N SER A 65 21.96 3.65 -7.46
CA SER A 65 21.46 4.98 -7.03
C SER A 65 21.40 5.13 -5.50
N GLY A 66 21.75 4.10 -4.73
CA GLY A 66 21.64 4.11 -3.27
C GLY A 66 20.21 4.17 -2.74
N VAL A 67 19.21 3.78 -3.55
CA VAL A 67 17.78 3.85 -3.23
C VAL A 67 17.25 2.45 -2.89
N GLY A 68 16.80 2.24 -1.66
CA GLY A 68 16.14 1.00 -1.26
C GLY A 68 14.71 0.91 -1.80
N ILE A 69 14.18 -0.30 -1.93
CA ILE A 69 12.76 -0.52 -2.25
C ILE A 69 12.04 -0.85 -0.94
N ALA A 70 11.41 0.15 -0.34
CA ALA A 70 10.68 -0.02 0.92
C ALA A 70 9.38 -0.82 0.71
N VAL A 71 8.67 -0.53 -0.37
CA VAL A 71 7.39 -1.16 -0.71
C VAL A 71 7.38 -1.52 -2.20
N ASP A 72 7.09 -2.77 -2.52
CA ASP A 72 6.64 -3.19 -3.85
C ASP A 72 5.12 -3.02 -3.91
N GLY A 73 4.67 -1.96 -4.56
CA GLY A 73 3.27 -1.54 -4.58
C GLY A 73 2.42 -2.32 -5.57
N THR A 74 1.58 -3.21 -5.07
CA THR A 74 0.58 -3.92 -5.88
C THR A 74 -0.77 -3.24 -5.75
N TYR A 75 -1.23 -2.58 -6.82
CA TYR A 75 -2.52 -1.88 -6.82
C TYR A 75 -3.60 -2.81 -7.36
N VAL A 76 -4.23 -3.57 -6.48
CA VAL A 76 -5.24 -4.60 -6.77
C VAL A 76 -6.47 -4.46 -5.87
N GLU A 77 -7.55 -5.11 -6.26
CA GLU A 77 -8.86 -5.01 -5.59
C GLU A 77 -9.16 -6.29 -4.80
N LEU A 78 -8.55 -6.45 -3.62
CA LEU A 78 -8.59 -7.69 -2.84
C LEU A 78 -9.94 -8.02 -2.18
N SER A 79 -10.91 -7.10 -2.20
CA SER A 79 -12.16 -7.20 -1.43
C SER A 79 -13.41 -7.31 -2.30
N TYR A 80 -13.28 -7.76 -3.56
CA TYR A 80 -14.47 -8.02 -4.38
C TYR A 80 -15.29 -9.16 -3.77
N ALA A 81 -16.60 -8.94 -3.61
CA ALA A 81 -17.55 -9.99 -3.22
C ALA A 81 -17.76 -11.02 -4.32
N ASP A 82 -17.55 -10.64 -5.58
CA ASP A 82 -17.51 -11.51 -6.75
C ASP A 82 -16.25 -12.38 -6.70
N GLU A 83 -16.41 -13.69 -6.52
CA GLU A 83 -15.31 -14.63 -6.33
C GLU A 83 -14.37 -14.72 -7.54
N ASP A 84 -14.88 -14.66 -8.77
CA ASP A 84 -14.03 -14.74 -9.97
C ASP A 84 -13.13 -13.52 -10.06
N LYS A 85 -13.67 -12.33 -9.80
CA LYS A 85 -12.88 -11.09 -9.73
C LYS A 85 -11.88 -11.14 -8.58
N ARG A 86 -12.31 -11.57 -7.40
CA ARG A 86 -11.46 -11.69 -6.23
C ARG A 86 -10.26 -12.59 -6.48
N HIS A 87 -10.49 -13.80 -7.02
CA HIS A 87 -9.43 -14.75 -7.38
C HIS A 87 -8.47 -14.17 -8.43
N ALA A 88 -9.01 -13.48 -9.45
CA ALA A 88 -8.18 -12.85 -10.47
C ALA A 88 -7.25 -11.76 -9.86
N GLU A 89 -7.74 -10.98 -8.91
CA GLU A 89 -6.93 -9.97 -8.21
C GLU A 89 -5.90 -10.60 -7.26
N ALA A 90 -6.28 -11.63 -6.50
CA ALA A 90 -5.36 -12.38 -5.64
C ALA A 90 -4.23 -13.05 -6.46
N ALA A 91 -4.56 -13.61 -7.63
CA ALA A 91 -3.57 -14.21 -8.53
C ALA A 91 -2.51 -13.21 -9.00
N LYS A 92 -2.88 -11.94 -9.21
CA LYS A 92 -1.91 -10.88 -9.52
C LYS A 92 -0.90 -10.69 -8.38
N VAL A 93 -1.35 -10.63 -7.13
CA VAL A 93 -0.47 -10.53 -5.97
C VAL A 93 0.44 -11.75 -5.87
N LEU A 94 -0.12 -12.96 -5.97
CA LEU A 94 0.65 -14.20 -5.93
C LEU A 94 1.77 -14.23 -6.98
N SER A 95 1.51 -13.69 -8.18
CA SER A 95 2.53 -13.59 -9.24
C SER A 95 3.67 -12.61 -8.91
N GLN A 96 3.45 -11.65 -8.01
CA GLN A 96 4.43 -10.63 -7.64
C GLN A 96 5.25 -10.99 -6.38
N ILE A 97 4.87 -12.01 -5.61
CA ILE A 97 5.66 -12.43 -4.43
C ILE A 97 7.12 -12.76 -4.78
N PRO A 98 7.42 -13.55 -5.83
CA PRO A 98 8.80 -13.79 -6.25
C PRO A 98 9.52 -12.51 -6.71
N VAL A 99 8.78 -11.55 -7.29
CA VAL A 99 9.32 -10.25 -7.71
C VAL A 99 9.76 -9.43 -6.50
N ALA A 100 8.91 -9.26 -5.51
CA ALA A 100 9.21 -8.53 -4.28
C ALA A 100 10.44 -9.13 -3.55
N ARG A 101 10.51 -10.48 -3.49
CA ARG A 101 11.67 -11.18 -2.95
C ARG A 101 12.95 -10.89 -3.73
N ALA A 102 12.89 -10.97 -5.07
CA ALA A 102 14.06 -10.74 -5.93
C ALA A 102 14.54 -9.28 -5.88
N LEU A 103 13.62 -8.32 -5.72
CA LEU A 103 13.94 -6.91 -5.50
C LEU A 103 14.59 -6.63 -4.14
N GLY A 104 14.42 -7.52 -3.17
CA GLY A 104 14.76 -7.24 -1.77
C GLY A 104 13.88 -6.16 -1.16
N ALA A 105 12.60 -6.09 -1.57
CA ALA A 105 11.65 -5.12 -1.06
C ALA A 105 11.40 -5.34 0.44
N GLY A 106 11.23 -4.26 1.20
CA GLY A 106 10.91 -4.31 2.62
C GLY A 106 9.55 -4.99 2.88
N CYS A 107 8.57 -4.72 2.03
CA CYS A 107 7.30 -5.44 1.97
C CYS A 107 6.66 -5.30 0.58
N MET A 108 5.66 -6.15 0.31
CA MET A 108 4.64 -5.86 -0.71
C MET A 108 3.53 -5.03 -0.06
N GLY A 109 2.87 -4.17 -0.81
CA GLY A 109 1.80 -3.36 -0.27
C GLY A 109 0.61 -3.22 -1.19
N SER A 110 -0.61 -3.24 -0.64
CA SER A 110 -1.85 -3.01 -1.37
C SER A 110 -2.89 -2.31 -0.50
N GLU A 111 -3.65 -1.41 -1.12
CA GLU A 111 -4.94 -0.97 -0.58
C GLU A 111 -5.96 -2.09 -0.67
N THR A 112 -7.14 -1.89 -0.08
CA THR A 112 -8.30 -2.76 -0.25
C THR A 112 -9.26 -2.17 -1.30
N THR A 113 -10.33 -2.87 -1.65
CA THR A 113 -11.26 -2.42 -2.69
C THR A 113 -12.04 -1.18 -2.27
N ASN A 114 -12.07 -0.16 -3.13
CA ASN A 114 -12.96 0.98 -3.01
C ASN A 114 -14.42 0.51 -3.13
N MET A 115 -15.26 0.83 -2.12
CA MET A 115 -16.65 0.39 -2.08
C MET A 115 -17.51 0.89 -3.26
N ALA A 116 -17.14 2.02 -3.87
CA ALA A 116 -17.83 2.53 -5.06
C ALA A 116 -17.67 1.60 -6.30
N LYS A 117 -16.67 0.71 -6.31
CA LYS A 117 -16.46 -0.26 -7.41
C LYS A 117 -17.36 -1.50 -7.33
N GLN A 118 -18.11 -1.65 -6.23
CA GLN A 118 -19.02 -2.78 -6.01
C GLN A 118 -20.34 -2.31 -5.36
N PRO A 119 -21.16 -1.54 -6.11
CA PRO A 119 -22.42 -1.03 -5.60
C PRO A 119 -23.34 -2.18 -5.16
N GLY A 120 -24.02 -2.01 -4.01
CA GLY A 120 -24.91 -3.02 -3.44
C GLY A 120 -24.21 -4.07 -2.54
N VAL A 121 -22.89 -4.14 -2.54
CA VAL A 121 -22.11 -4.96 -1.60
C VAL A 121 -21.95 -4.21 -0.29
N THR A 122 -22.23 -4.86 0.81
CA THR A 122 -21.98 -4.29 2.14
C THR A 122 -20.49 -4.31 2.49
N ARG A 123 -20.06 -3.39 3.35
CA ARG A 123 -18.66 -3.38 3.80
C ARG A 123 -18.26 -4.67 4.52
N ARG A 124 -19.20 -5.30 5.22
CA ARG A 124 -18.97 -6.59 5.87
C ARG A 124 -18.67 -7.69 4.85
N GLU A 125 -19.47 -7.82 3.79
CA GLU A 125 -19.21 -8.80 2.71
C GLU A 125 -17.86 -8.55 2.04
N ALA A 126 -17.50 -7.28 1.81
CA ALA A 126 -16.20 -6.91 1.27
C ALA A 126 -15.03 -7.24 2.23
N GLN A 127 -15.21 -7.08 3.54
CA GLN A 127 -14.22 -7.50 4.53
C GLN A 127 -14.07 -9.02 4.60
N GLU A 128 -15.16 -9.76 4.53
CA GLU A 128 -15.14 -11.23 4.44
C GLU A 128 -14.41 -11.70 3.16
N ALA A 129 -14.60 -11.00 2.04
CA ALA A 129 -13.86 -11.25 0.80
C ALA A 129 -12.36 -10.94 0.95
N LEU A 130 -11.99 -9.85 1.63
CA LEU A 130 -10.60 -9.53 1.94
C LEU A 130 -9.92 -10.64 2.74
N LEU A 131 -10.58 -11.16 3.77
CA LEU A 131 -10.04 -12.27 4.57
C LEU A 131 -9.79 -13.52 3.72
N ARG A 132 -10.67 -13.84 2.77
CA ARG A 132 -10.46 -14.95 1.83
C ARG A 132 -9.25 -14.70 0.92
N SER A 133 -9.11 -13.48 0.36
CA SER A 133 -7.93 -13.13 -0.46
C SER A 133 -6.63 -13.25 0.32
N LEU A 134 -6.61 -12.73 1.55
CA LEU A 134 -5.44 -12.84 2.42
C LEU A 134 -5.14 -14.30 2.80
N GLY A 135 -6.17 -15.13 2.97
CA GLY A 135 -6.02 -16.57 3.19
C GLY A 135 -5.34 -17.31 2.04
N GLU A 136 -5.45 -16.81 0.80
CA GLU A 136 -4.74 -17.33 -0.37
C GLU A 136 -3.32 -16.78 -0.50
N ILE A 137 -3.13 -15.51 -0.16
CA ILE A 137 -1.86 -14.78 -0.37
C ILE A 137 -0.83 -15.08 0.73
N LEU A 138 -1.24 -15.04 1.99
CA LEU A 138 -0.32 -15.09 3.13
C LEU A 138 0.50 -16.39 3.23
N PRO A 139 -0.05 -17.58 2.95
CA PRO A 139 0.76 -18.80 2.95
C PRO A 139 1.94 -18.72 1.97
N ALA A 140 1.74 -18.18 0.78
CA ALA A 140 2.82 -18.01 -0.20
C ALA A 140 3.83 -16.92 0.22
N CYS A 141 3.37 -15.86 0.90
CA CYS A 141 4.24 -14.86 1.51
C CYS A 141 5.11 -15.46 2.62
N GLU A 142 4.54 -16.30 3.48
CA GLU A 142 5.25 -16.98 4.57
C GLU A 142 6.30 -17.95 4.01
N GLU A 143 5.94 -18.75 3.01
CA GLU A 143 6.87 -19.69 2.35
C GLU A 143 8.09 -18.97 1.74
N GLN A 144 7.88 -17.79 1.16
CA GLN A 144 8.93 -17.03 0.49
C GLN A 144 9.62 -15.99 1.40
N GLY A 145 9.16 -15.82 2.64
CA GLY A 145 9.70 -14.83 3.57
C GLY A 145 9.43 -13.39 3.18
N VAL A 146 8.33 -13.13 2.45
CA VAL A 146 7.91 -11.80 2.01
C VAL A 146 6.86 -11.24 2.97
N LEU A 147 7.02 -10.01 3.42
CA LEU A 147 5.99 -9.30 4.19
C LEU A 147 4.93 -8.76 3.24
N PHE A 148 3.65 -8.91 3.60
CA PHE A 148 2.53 -8.32 2.89
C PHE A 148 1.83 -7.29 3.78
N ALA A 149 1.75 -6.05 3.32
CA ALA A 149 1.19 -4.95 4.08
C ALA A 149 -0.13 -4.48 3.44
N VAL A 150 -1.16 -4.36 4.27
CA VAL A 150 -2.47 -3.82 3.88
C VAL A 150 -2.56 -2.35 4.29
N GLU A 151 -3.20 -1.54 3.46
CA GLU A 151 -3.40 -0.12 3.71
C GLU A 151 -4.87 0.17 3.97
N CYS A 152 -5.15 0.87 5.08
CA CYS A 152 -6.49 1.34 5.43
C CYS A 152 -6.85 2.61 4.64
N VAL A 153 -8.05 2.64 4.06
CA VAL A 153 -8.59 3.83 3.38
C VAL A 153 -10.05 4.02 3.75
N TYR A 154 -10.45 5.19 4.25
CA TYR A 154 -11.77 5.44 4.84
C TYR A 154 -12.97 5.10 3.94
N TYR A 155 -12.82 5.13 2.61
CA TYR A 155 -13.87 4.76 1.65
C TYR A 155 -13.70 3.36 1.04
N HIS A 156 -12.73 2.55 1.52
CA HIS A 156 -12.51 1.16 1.11
C HIS A 156 -13.19 0.16 2.05
N ALA A 157 -13.04 -1.12 1.75
CA ALA A 157 -13.54 -2.22 2.58
C ALA A 157 -12.92 -2.20 3.99
N MET A 158 -11.60 -2.04 4.09
CA MET A 158 -10.88 -1.85 5.36
C MET A 158 -10.70 -0.35 5.61
N ASN A 159 -11.56 0.24 6.41
CA ASN A 159 -11.78 1.69 6.48
C ASN A 159 -11.56 2.33 7.84
N THR A 160 -11.30 1.56 8.88
CA THR A 160 -11.12 2.05 10.26
C THR A 160 -10.02 1.27 10.97
N PRO A 161 -9.46 1.80 12.08
CA PRO A 161 -8.54 1.04 12.93
C PRO A 161 -9.11 -0.29 13.43
N GLU A 162 -10.42 -0.34 13.71
CA GLU A 162 -11.13 -1.56 14.13
C GLU A 162 -11.10 -2.62 13.02
N ALA A 163 -11.31 -2.21 11.76
CA ALA A 163 -11.25 -3.12 10.62
C ALA A 163 -9.83 -3.66 10.40
N VAL A 164 -8.80 -2.80 10.54
CA VAL A 164 -7.40 -3.24 10.50
C VAL A 164 -7.11 -4.27 11.59
N ARG A 165 -7.49 -3.97 12.83
CA ARG A 165 -7.30 -4.86 13.97
C ARG A 165 -8.01 -6.21 13.75
N MET A 166 -9.25 -6.19 13.28
CA MET A 166 -10.02 -7.40 12.97
C MET A 166 -9.29 -8.26 11.93
N VAL A 167 -8.76 -7.64 10.85
CA VAL A 167 -7.99 -8.35 9.82
C VAL A 167 -6.72 -8.97 10.39
N LEU A 168 -5.94 -8.22 11.16
CA LEU A 168 -4.71 -8.71 11.79
C LEU A 168 -4.96 -9.88 12.74
N ASP A 169 -5.98 -9.76 13.59
CA ASP A 169 -6.32 -10.78 14.58
C ASP A 169 -6.89 -12.06 13.92
N THR A 170 -7.69 -11.90 12.87
CA THR A 170 -8.29 -13.03 12.16
C THR A 170 -7.24 -13.82 11.37
N MET A 171 -6.36 -13.12 10.67
CA MET A 171 -5.34 -13.78 9.86
C MET A 171 -4.18 -14.32 10.69
N ALA A 172 -3.83 -13.65 11.79
CA ALA A 172 -2.78 -14.03 12.73
C ALA A 172 -1.42 -14.42 12.08
N SER A 173 -1.16 -13.93 10.86
CA SER A 173 0.04 -14.25 10.10
C SER A 173 1.24 -13.43 10.57
N PRO A 174 2.42 -14.04 10.75
CA PRO A 174 3.65 -13.32 11.07
C PRO A 174 4.12 -12.42 9.91
N ASN A 175 3.63 -12.65 8.69
CA ASN A 175 4.01 -11.89 7.50
C ASN A 175 3.02 -10.79 7.15
N LEU A 176 1.86 -10.68 7.84
CA LEU A 176 0.92 -9.60 7.63
C LEU A 176 1.37 -8.34 8.37
N ARG A 177 1.41 -7.23 7.65
CA ARG A 177 1.83 -5.89 8.11
C ARG A 177 0.82 -4.82 7.70
N VAL A 178 1.10 -3.58 8.11
CA VAL A 178 0.27 -2.41 7.81
C VAL A 178 1.12 -1.33 7.17
N ILE A 179 0.61 -0.74 6.08
CA ILE A 179 1.01 0.59 5.64
C ILE A 179 0.08 1.58 6.32
N CYS A 180 0.65 2.52 7.09
CA CYS A 180 -0.11 3.57 7.73
C CYS A 180 -0.04 4.84 6.89
N ASP A 181 -1.09 5.13 6.14
CA ASP A 181 -1.29 6.43 5.49
C ASP A 181 -2.25 7.24 6.35
N PHE A 182 -1.72 8.22 7.09
CA PHE A 182 -2.52 9.03 8.01
C PHE A 182 -3.70 9.70 7.32
N ALA A 183 -3.49 10.25 6.12
CA ALA A 183 -4.55 10.89 5.36
C ALA A 183 -5.67 9.91 4.99
N ASN A 184 -5.33 8.67 4.66
CA ASN A 184 -6.31 7.66 4.27
C ASN A 184 -7.23 7.20 5.42
N TYR A 185 -6.88 7.44 6.69
CA TYR A 185 -7.79 7.19 7.82
C TYR A 185 -8.82 8.30 8.03
N VAL A 186 -8.55 9.50 7.49
CA VAL A 186 -9.37 10.69 7.75
C VAL A 186 -10.42 10.84 6.66
N GLY A 187 -11.68 10.51 6.97
CA GLY A 187 -12.84 10.89 6.18
C GLY A 187 -13.39 12.27 6.61
N PRO A 188 -14.38 12.82 5.89
CA PRO A 188 -14.95 14.12 6.21
C PRO A 188 -15.46 14.25 7.66
N GLU A 189 -15.99 13.14 8.22
CA GLU A 189 -16.50 13.06 9.59
C GLU A 189 -15.38 13.04 10.65
N ALA A 190 -14.16 12.73 10.24
CA ALA A 190 -12.98 12.62 11.11
C ALA A 190 -12.00 13.79 10.94
N ALA A 191 -12.39 14.87 10.26
CA ALA A 191 -11.50 15.99 9.98
C ALA A 191 -11.12 16.83 11.22
N SER A 192 -11.82 16.68 12.36
CA SER A 192 -11.43 17.38 13.59
C SER A 192 -10.21 16.76 14.25
N VAL A 193 -9.34 17.59 14.84
CA VAL A 193 -8.12 17.15 15.56
C VAL A 193 -8.43 16.10 16.63
N ASP A 194 -9.49 16.29 17.42
CA ASP A 194 -9.86 15.31 18.46
C ASP A 194 -10.31 13.96 17.88
N ALA A 195 -10.96 13.95 16.72
CA ALA A 195 -11.32 12.69 16.06
C ALA A 195 -10.07 11.98 15.54
N GLN A 196 -9.14 12.72 14.95
CA GLN A 196 -7.88 12.18 14.47
C GLN A 196 -7.01 11.63 15.60
N ARG A 197 -6.87 12.34 16.72
CA ARG A 197 -6.14 11.84 17.90
C ARG A 197 -6.67 10.50 18.39
N ARG A 198 -8.00 10.33 18.43
CA ARG A 198 -8.60 9.03 18.79
C ARG A 198 -8.25 7.92 17.78
N ILE A 199 -8.10 8.26 16.50
CA ILE A 199 -7.64 7.31 15.48
C ILE A 199 -6.17 6.95 15.74
N TRP A 200 -5.31 7.95 15.95
CA TRP A 200 -3.87 7.74 16.17
C TRP A 200 -3.58 6.94 17.44
N ASP A 201 -4.32 7.19 18.52
CA ASP A 201 -4.22 6.42 19.76
C ASP A 201 -4.54 4.94 19.53
N LYS A 202 -5.56 4.62 18.74
CA LYS A 202 -5.90 3.24 18.37
C LYS A 202 -4.83 2.63 17.47
N VAL A 203 -4.41 3.33 16.41
CA VAL A 203 -3.36 2.88 15.48
C VAL A 203 -2.09 2.52 16.23
N GLY A 204 -1.59 3.43 17.06
CA GLY A 204 -0.36 3.22 17.83
C GLY A 204 -0.48 2.10 18.86
N SER A 205 -1.57 2.08 19.64
CA SER A 205 -1.72 1.12 20.75
C SER A 205 -2.12 -0.29 20.29
N TRP A 206 -2.85 -0.43 19.18
CA TRP A 206 -3.39 -1.72 18.76
C TRP A 206 -2.50 -2.49 17.81
N TYR A 207 -1.78 -1.80 16.93
CA TYR A 207 -0.94 -2.44 15.91
C TYR A 207 0.25 -1.58 15.44
N GLY A 208 0.72 -0.66 16.27
CA GLY A 208 1.90 0.15 15.94
C GLY A 208 3.13 -0.69 15.61
N ASP A 209 3.31 -1.85 16.26
CA ASP A 209 4.37 -2.82 16.01
C ASP A 209 4.24 -3.57 14.67
N LYS A 210 3.08 -3.49 14.02
CA LYS A 210 2.81 -4.07 12.70
C LYS A 210 3.02 -3.08 11.55
N ILE A 211 3.22 -1.80 11.83
CA ILE A 211 3.44 -0.78 10.80
C ILE A 211 4.85 -0.96 10.23
N THR A 212 4.93 -1.15 8.92
CA THR A 212 6.21 -1.31 8.20
C THR A 212 6.54 -0.12 7.29
N ALA A 213 5.54 0.64 6.89
CA ALA A 213 5.71 1.88 6.14
C ALA A 213 4.67 2.91 6.56
N VAL A 214 5.05 4.19 6.47
CA VAL A 214 4.17 5.32 6.76
C VAL A 214 4.11 6.20 5.51
N HIS A 215 2.90 6.57 5.12
CA HIS A 215 2.69 7.54 4.06
C HIS A 215 2.28 8.89 4.64
N PHE A 216 2.91 9.93 4.14
CA PHE A 216 2.56 11.31 4.43
C PHE A 216 2.10 12.00 3.15
N LYS A 217 0.89 12.49 3.15
CA LYS A 217 0.33 13.32 2.08
C LYS A 217 -0.66 14.33 2.64
N GLY A 218 -0.78 15.47 2.00
CA GLY A 218 -1.82 16.45 2.31
C GLY A 218 -3.13 16.12 1.61
N GLN A 219 -4.23 16.23 2.34
CA GLN A 219 -5.59 16.15 1.79
C GLN A 219 -6.53 17.12 2.50
N ASN A 220 -7.60 17.48 1.83
CA ASN A 220 -8.68 18.26 2.40
C ASN A 220 -10.00 17.92 1.69
N PHE A 221 -11.12 18.45 2.16
CA PHE A 221 -12.45 18.18 1.63
C PHE A 221 -13.10 19.46 1.13
N GLN A 222 -13.78 19.39 -0.02
CA GLN A 222 -14.71 20.42 -0.45
C GLN A 222 -15.94 20.45 0.48
N PRO A 223 -16.75 21.52 0.46
CA PRO A 223 -17.97 21.59 1.27
C PRO A 223 -18.98 20.46 1.02
N ASP A 224 -18.93 19.83 -0.15
CA ASP A 224 -19.76 18.67 -0.51
C ASP A 224 -19.16 17.32 -0.06
N GLY A 225 -18.00 17.34 0.63
CA GLY A 225 -17.28 16.15 1.09
C GLY A 225 -16.35 15.52 0.06
N THR A 226 -16.22 16.13 -1.13
CA THR A 226 -15.28 15.64 -2.15
C THR A 226 -13.83 15.82 -1.70
N LEU A 227 -13.07 14.72 -1.68
CA LEU A 227 -11.65 14.69 -1.36
C LEU A 227 -10.81 15.39 -2.44
N TYR A 228 -9.84 16.18 -2.04
CA TYR A 228 -8.79 16.69 -2.93
C TYR A 228 -7.41 16.67 -2.25
N SER A 229 -6.36 16.54 -3.06
CA SER A 229 -4.97 16.62 -2.58
C SER A 229 -4.55 18.07 -2.39
N THR A 230 -3.75 18.33 -1.35
CA THR A 230 -3.21 19.67 -1.05
C THR A 230 -1.78 19.54 -0.50
N SER A 231 -1.15 20.67 -0.17
CA SER A 231 0.11 20.69 0.57
C SER A 231 -0.08 20.12 1.98
N LEU A 232 1.00 19.74 2.65
CA LEU A 232 0.92 19.33 4.06
C LEU A 232 0.47 20.48 4.97
N GLU A 233 0.86 21.71 4.64
CA GLU A 233 0.50 22.92 5.42
C GLU A 233 -1.00 23.23 5.37
N ASP A 234 -1.64 22.95 4.22
CA ASP A 234 -3.08 23.20 4.01
C ASP A 234 -3.93 21.97 4.29
N SER A 235 -3.33 20.88 4.77
CA SER A 235 -4.00 19.62 5.02
C SER A 235 -4.94 19.70 6.23
N CYS A 236 -6.07 19.00 6.17
CA CYS A 236 -6.92 18.75 7.34
C CYS A 236 -6.35 17.64 8.25
N VAL A 237 -5.29 16.97 7.85
CA VAL A 237 -4.62 15.92 8.64
C VAL A 237 -3.65 16.56 9.62
N ASP A 238 -3.84 16.26 10.92
CA ASP A 238 -3.03 16.79 12.05
C ASP A 238 -1.89 15.82 12.40
#